data_c3e98182e362d72f2daf1056bf840fdd
#
_entry.id   c3e98182e362d72f2daf1056bf840fdd
#
_cell.length_a   1.000
_cell.length_b   1.000
_cell.length_c   1.000
_cell.angle_alpha   90.00
_cell.angle_beta   90.00
_cell.angle_gamma   90.00
#
_symmetry.space_group_name_H-M   'P 1'
#
loop_
_entity.id
_entity.type
_entity.pdbx_description
1 polymer ?
#
loop_
_entity_poly.entity_id
_entity_poly.type
_entity_poly.pdbx_seq_one_letter_code
_entity_poly.pdbx_strand_id
1 'polypeptide(L)'
;MKFSDFPQAVIKENVDYTVKEITNVIKKYGPRESGNENCYAAQKHIKKEMDTFCDGTEFESYKMAPKAFLHFTKLVSVVIFLAIVACAILMYTSIITPLLAQCIVCGVVFVGLFITVMEFLFYKQFMDPLYKKIEAHNLMGVRKPRGEVKRRIVISGHIDAAYEWRHLYYGKKVPLMAIFMSWTIGGAIVSFILSVIAIVANFVDMGTFGDFMINYSYIFHFVTALGMVTLFMFVDFNTISPGANDNLTGTYA
;
A
#
# COMPACT_ATOMS: atom_id res chain seq x y z
N MET A 1 -19.83 6.36 -28.05
CA MET A 1 -20.60 7.31 -27.25
C MET A 1 -19.61 8.08 -26.41
N LYS A 2 -19.54 9.38 -26.54
CA LYS A 2 -18.66 10.26 -25.73
C LYS A 2 -19.48 10.80 -24.55
N PHE A 3 -18.82 11.22 -23.49
CA PHE A 3 -19.50 11.83 -22.34
C PHE A 3 -20.29 13.09 -22.74
N SER A 4 -19.81 13.81 -23.74
CA SER A 4 -20.50 14.97 -24.34
C SER A 4 -21.82 14.64 -25.02
N ASP A 5 -22.11 13.37 -25.29
CA ASP A 5 -23.31 12.94 -26.01
C ASP A 5 -24.53 12.79 -25.06
N PHE A 6 -24.30 12.88 -23.74
CA PHE A 6 -25.38 12.84 -22.75
C PHE A 6 -26.00 14.22 -22.50
N PRO A 7 -27.32 14.30 -22.33
CA PRO A 7 -27.97 15.54 -21.93
C PRO A 7 -27.39 16.07 -20.61
N GLN A 8 -27.12 17.36 -20.53
CA GLN A 8 -26.53 17.98 -19.34
C GLN A 8 -27.41 17.80 -18.08
N ALA A 9 -28.74 17.73 -18.25
CA ALA A 9 -29.67 17.44 -17.16
C ALA A 9 -29.43 16.05 -16.55
N VAL A 10 -29.21 15.03 -17.37
CA VAL A 10 -28.92 13.65 -16.91
C VAL A 10 -27.58 13.58 -16.18
N ILE A 11 -26.57 14.28 -16.71
CA ILE A 11 -25.27 14.35 -16.06
C ILE A 11 -25.39 14.98 -14.67
N LYS A 12 -26.12 16.12 -14.58
CA LYS A 12 -26.30 16.83 -13.32
C LYS A 12 -27.07 15.97 -12.30
N GLU A 13 -28.15 15.34 -12.72
CA GLU A 13 -28.94 14.44 -11.84
C GLU A 13 -28.07 13.31 -11.26
N ASN A 14 -27.27 12.64 -12.10
CA ASN A 14 -26.38 11.59 -11.64
C ASN A 14 -25.28 12.10 -10.70
N VAL A 15 -24.72 13.28 -10.95
CA VAL A 15 -23.73 13.89 -10.06
C VAL A 15 -24.36 14.24 -8.71
N ASP A 16 -25.53 14.87 -8.71
CA ASP A 16 -26.24 15.24 -7.49
C ASP A 16 -26.60 13.99 -6.65
N TYR A 17 -27.06 12.93 -7.30
CA TYR A 17 -27.31 11.63 -6.70
C TYR A 17 -26.03 11.04 -6.08
N THR A 18 -24.95 10.95 -6.84
CA THR A 18 -23.67 10.40 -6.39
C THR A 18 -23.14 11.15 -5.16
N VAL A 19 -23.13 12.49 -5.20
CA VAL A 19 -22.67 13.32 -4.08
C VAL A 19 -23.54 13.12 -2.83
N LYS A 20 -24.85 13.02 -3.02
CA LYS A 20 -25.79 12.77 -1.93
C LYS A 20 -25.53 11.42 -1.28
N GLU A 21 -25.40 10.33 -2.05
CA GLU A 21 -25.22 8.99 -1.50
C GLU A 21 -23.83 8.80 -0.86
N ILE A 22 -22.77 9.35 -1.45
CA ILE A 22 -21.45 9.39 -0.81
C ILE A 22 -21.54 10.08 0.56
N THR A 23 -22.21 11.24 0.61
CA THR A 23 -22.38 11.99 1.85
C THR A 23 -23.17 11.21 2.89
N ASN A 24 -24.25 10.55 2.48
CA ASN A 24 -25.09 9.72 3.33
C ASN A 24 -24.30 8.53 3.92
N VAL A 25 -23.55 7.82 3.08
CA VAL A 25 -22.76 6.66 3.52
C VAL A 25 -21.69 7.09 4.51
N ILE A 26 -20.96 8.17 4.24
CA ILE A 26 -19.91 8.67 5.14
C ILE A 26 -20.51 9.09 6.49
N LYS A 27 -21.60 9.86 6.48
CA LYS A 27 -22.24 10.34 7.71
C LYS A 27 -22.85 9.22 8.54
N LYS A 28 -23.44 8.22 7.88
CA LYS A 28 -24.20 7.17 8.54
C LYS A 28 -23.32 6.03 9.05
N TYR A 29 -22.31 5.64 8.29
CA TYR A 29 -21.51 4.46 8.58
C TYR A 29 -20.09 4.79 9.04
N GLY A 30 -19.59 6.00 8.78
CA GLY A 30 -18.26 6.42 9.22
C GLY A 30 -17.12 5.60 8.60
N PRO A 31 -16.08 5.29 9.40
CA PRO A 31 -14.93 4.51 8.95
C PRO A 31 -15.32 3.08 8.52
N ARG A 32 -14.89 2.68 7.31
CA ARG A 32 -15.31 1.42 6.67
C ARG A 32 -14.09 0.59 6.26
N GLU A 33 -13.25 0.22 7.24
CA GLU A 33 -12.18 -0.74 6.97
C GLU A 33 -12.78 -2.05 6.43
N SER A 34 -12.11 -2.66 5.45
CA SER A 34 -12.52 -3.96 4.91
C SER A 34 -12.78 -4.98 6.02
N GLY A 35 -13.96 -5.60 6.00
CA GLY A 35 -14.38 -6.62 6.95
C GLY A 35 -14.85 -6.10 8.32
N ASN A 36 -14.91 -4.79 8.56
CA ASN A 36 -15.53 -4.26 9.76
C ASN A 36 -17.06 -4.17 9.62
N GLU A 37 -17.76 -4.04 10.75
CA GLU A 37 -19.23 -3.96 10.80
C GLU A 37 -19.79 -2.76 10.00
N ASN A 38 -19.10 -1.62 10.01
CA ASN A 38 -19.51 -0.44 9.28
C ASN A 38 -19.45 -0.65 7.76
N CYS A 39 -18.40 -1.34 7.28
CA CYS A 39 -18.26 -1.72 5.88
C CYS A 39 -19.42 -2.64 5.46
N TYR A 40 -19.69 -3.67 6.24
CA TYR A 40 -20.79 -4.59 5.97
C TYR A 40 -22.17 -3.93 6.04
N ALA A 41 -22.39 -3.01 7.00
CA ALA A 41 -23.63 -2.23 7.09
C ALA A 41 -23.83 -1.32 5.88
N ALA A 42 -22.75 -0.71 5.38
CA ALA A 42 -22.80 0.10 4.16
C ALA A 42 -23.06 -0.77 2.92
N GLN A 43 -22.48 -1.97 2.82
CA GLN A 43 -22.81 -2.94 1.75
C GLN A 43 -24.29 -3.36 1.78
N LYS A 44 -24.87 -3.57 2.97
CA LYS A 44 -26.31 -3.84 3.12
C LYS A 44 -27.18 -2.67 2.65
N HIS A 45 -26.70 -1.45 2.80
CA HIS A 45 -27.39 -0.27 2.28
C HIS A 45 -27.40 -0.28 0.75
N ILE A 46 -26.26 -0.48 0.12
CA ILE A 46 -26.14 -0.58 -1.35
C ILE A 46 -26.95 -1.76 -1.88
N LYS A 47 -26.93 -2.91 -1.17
CA LYS A 47 -27.75 -4.06 -1.57
C LYS A 47 -29.22 -3.73 -1.74
N LYS A 48 -29.80 -2.96 -0.80
CA LYS A 48 -31.23 -2.54 -0.89
C LYS A 48 -31.50 -1.73 -2.14
N GLU A 49 -30.56 -0.94 -2.57
CA GLU A 49 -30.66 -0.18 -3.80
C GLU A 49 -30.50 -1.08 -5.04
N MET A 50 -29.49 -1.94 -5.03
CA MET A 50 -29.28 -2.92 -6.11
C MET A 50 -30.48 -3.86 -6.29
N ASP A 51 -31.16 -4.23 -5.20
CA ASP A 51 -32.37 -5.05 -5.23
C ASP A 51 -33.53 -4.38 -6.03
N THR A 52 -33.47 -3.07 -6.27
CA THR A 52 -34.50 -2.36 -7.06
C THR A 52 -34.32 -2.49 -8.56
N PHE A 53 -33.12 -2.81 -9.04
CA PHE A 53 -32.82 -2.88 -10.48
C PHE A 53 -32.07 -4.14 -10.93
N CYS A 54 -31.54 -4.94 -10.00
CA CYS A 54 -30.92 -6.24 -10.30
C CYS A 54 -31.95 -7.36 -10.21
N ASP A 55 -31.80 -8.39 -11.04
CA ASP A 55 -32.62 -9.59 -11.00
C ASP A 55 -32.26 -10.55 -9.85
N GLY A 56 -31.10 -10.34 -9.25
CA GLY A 56 -30.64 -11.04 -8.06
C GLY A 56 -29.42 -10.38 -7.48
N THR A 57 -29.33 -10.38 -6.14
CA THR A 57 -28.19 -9.86 -5.39
C THR A 57 -27.81 -10.85 -4.29
N GLU A 58 -26.51 -11.05 -4.09
CA GLU A 58 -25.98 -11.96 -3.08
C GLU A 58 -24.69 -11.43 -2.45
N PHE A 59 -24.39 -11.91 -1.24
CA PHE A 59 -23.12 -11.72 -0.60
C PHE A 59 -22.24 -12.95 -0.77
N GLU A 60 -21.00 -12.73 -1.18
CA GLU A 60 -19.94 -13.72 -1.15
C GLU A 60 -19.01 -13.41 0.02
N SER A 61 -18.87 -14.37 0.95
CA SER A 61 -17.95 -14.23 2.08
C SER A 61 -16.56 -14.78 1.74
N TYR A 62 -15.53 -14.09 2.17
CA TYR A 62 -14.14 -14.54 2.04
C TYR A 62 -13.31 -14.11 3.24
N LYS A 63 -12.13 -14.73 3.42
CA LYS A 63 -11.20 -14.39 4.50
C LYS A 63 -10.06 -13.55 3.94
N MET A 64 -9.75 -12.45 4.62
CA MET A 64 -8.64 -11.56 4.27
C MET A 64 -7.90 -11.06 5.52
N ALA A 65 -6.69 -10.57 5.34
CA ALA A 65 -5.88 -9.94 6.37
C ALA A 65 -5.72 -8.43 6.05
N PRO A 66 -6.67 -7.56 6.43
CA PRO A 66 -6.72 -6.17 5.95
C PRO A 66 -5.51 -5.34 6.36
N LYS A 67 -4.85 -5.70 7.47
CA LYS A 67 -3.65 -5.01 7.93
C LYS A 67 -2.36 -5.45 7.23
N ALA A 68 -2.35 -6.61 6.57
CA ALA A 68 -1.13 -7.16 5.98
C ALA A 68 -0.56 -6.24 4.89
N PHE A 69 -1.41 -5.76 4.01
CA PHE A 69 -1.03 -5.02 2.79
C PHE A 69 -0.12 -3.81 3.03
N LEU A 70 -0.34 -3.04 4.08
CA LEU A 70 0.47 -1.83 4.34
C LEU A 70 1.29 -1.92 5.64
N HIS A 71 0.95 -2.83 6.57
CA HIS A 71 1.66 -2.93 7.83
C HIS A 71 3.09 -3.46 7.66
N PHE A 72 3.37 -4.18 6.56
CA PHE A 72 4.72 -4.61 6.23
C PHE A 72 5.69 -3.41 6.12
N THR A 73 5.22 -2.22 5.72
CA THR A 73 6.06 -1.03 5.61
C THR A 73 6.70 -0.67 6.96
N LYS A 74 5.94 -0.79 8.06
CA LYS A 74 6.47 -0.57 9.42
C LYS A 74 7.47 -1.65 9.81
N LEU A 75 7.16 -2.92 9.55
CA LEU A 75 8.06 -4.02 9.86
C LEU A 75 9.39 -3.89 9.09
N VAL A 76 9.32 -3.72 7.78
CA VAL A 76 10.49 -3.59 6.91
C VAL A 76 11.35 -2.38 7.32
N SER A 77 10.71 -1.22 7.58
CA SER A 77 11.45 -0.01 7.98
C SER A 77 12.18 -0.18 9.30
N VAL A 78 11.53 -0.77 10.31
CA VAL A 78 12.15 -1.01 11.62
C VAL A 78 13.31 -2.00 11.51
N VAL A 79 13.11 -3.10 10.80
CA VAL A 79 14.15 -4.14 10.65
C VAL A 79 15.37 -3.60 9.91
N ILE A 80 15.19 -2.88 8.79
CA ILE A 80 16.31 -2.27 8.04
C ILE A 80 17.01 -1.21 8.89
N PHE A 81 16.25 -0.32 9.55
CA PHE A 81 16.82 0.72 10.41
C PHE A 81 17.68 0.12 11.52
N LEU A 82 17.14 -0.84 12.27
CA LEU A 82 17.85 -1.49 13.36
C LEU A 82 19.06 -2.28 12.87
N ALA A 83 18.97 -2.96 11.74
CA ALA A 83 20.10 -3.68 11.16
C ALA A 83 21.27 -2.75 10.80
N ILE A 84 20.98 -1.61 10.14
CA ILE A 84 22.01 -0.62 9.78
C ILE A 84 22.65 -0.03 11.04
N VAL A 85 21.85 0.41 12.01
CA VAL A 85 22.35 1.01 13.25
C VAL A 85 23.17 0.01 14.08
N ALA A 86 22.65 -1.21 14.25
CA ALA A 86 23.35 -2.26 14.98
C ALA A 86 24.67 -2.65 14.32
N CYS A 87 24.69 -2.85 13.00
CA CYS A 87 25.91 -3.15 12.25
C CYS A 87 26.94 -2.02 12.40
N ALA A 88 26.52 -0.76 12.34
CA ALA A 88 27.43 0.36 12.52
C ALA A 88 28.06 0.38 13.92
N ILE A 89 27.26 0.16 14.98
CA ILE A 89 27.74 0.09 16.37
C ILE A 89 28.72 -1.07 16.55
N LEU A 90 28.34 -2.26 16.06
CA LEU A 90 29.15 -3.46 16.20
C LEU A 90 30.47 -3.38 15.40
N MET A 91 30.48 -2.71 14.26
CA MET A 91 31.72 -2.40 13.51
C MET A 91 32.59 -1.40 14.28
N TYR A 92 32.00 -0.30 14.78
CA TYR A 92 32.75 0.70 15.54
C TYR A 92 33.42 0.12 16.80
N THR A 93 32.73 -0.81 17.46
CA THR A 93 33.26 -1.53 18.63
C THR A 93 34.15 -2.72 18.26
N SER A 94 34.44 -2.93 16.99
CA SER A 94 35.26 -4.04 16.47
C SER A 94 34.76 -5.44 16.85
N ILE A 95 33.46 -5.56 17.14
CA ILE A 95 32.81 -6.86 17.45
C ILE A 95 32.59 -7.66 16.17
N ILE A 96 32.24 -6.98 15.06
CA ILE A 96 32.10 -7.62 13.75
C ILE A 96 33.02 -6.96 12.71
N THR A 97 33.37 -7.75 11.69
CA THR A 97 34.17 -7.23 10.58
C THR A 97 33.29 -6.39 9.63
N PRO A 98 33.90 -5.45 8.86
CA PRO A 98 33.18 -4.72 7.81
C PRO A 98 32.47 -5.66 6.81
N LEU A 99 33.11 -6.75 6.40
CA LEU A 99 32.51 -7.73 5.50
C LEU A 99 31.23 -8.35 6.07
N LEU A 100 31.24 -8.77 7.35
CA LEU A 100 30.06 -9.34 7.98
C LEU A 100 28.92 -8.32 8.08
N ALA A 101 29.24 -7.08 8.43
CA ALA A 101 28.26 -5.99 8.46
C ALA A 101 27.62 -5.76 7.08
N GLN A 102 28.43 -5.73 6.02
CA GLN A 102 27.92 -5.58 4.65
C GLN A 102 27.03 -6.77 4.23
N CYS A 103 27.41 -8.00 4.61
CA CYS A 103 26.57 -9.18 4.35
C CYS A 103 25.21 -9.08 5.06
N ILE A 104 25.19 -8.65 6.32
CA ILE A 104 23.94 -8.49 7.09
C ILE A 104 23.07 -7.41 6.45
N VAL A 105 23.61 -6.21 6.19
CA VAL A 105 22.86 -5.11 5.57
C VAL A 105 22.34 -5.51 4.20
N CYS A 106 23.19 -6.12 3.36
CA CYS A 106 22.80 -6.63 2.04
C CYS A 106 21.59 -7.57 2.13
N GLY A 107 21.68 -8.59 2.99
CA GLY A 107 20.62 -9.58 3.16
C GLY A 107 19.32 -8.99 3.67
N VAL A 108 19.38 -8.13 4.69
CA VAL A 108 18.19 -7.50 5.29
C VAL A 108 17.53 -6.54 4.30
N VAL A 109 18.31 -5.71 3.60
CA VAL A 109 17.76 -4.79 2.59
C VAL A 109 17.17 -5.55 1.41
N PHE A 110 17.84 -6.62 0.95
CA PHE A 110 17.30 -7.50 -0.11
C PHE A 110 15.93 -8.08 0.27
N VAL A 111 15.81 -8.65 1.47
CA VAL A 111 14.53 -9.21 1.96
C VAL A 111 13.47 -8.12 2.07
N GLY A 112 13.81 -6.94 2.57
CA GLY A 112 12.89 -5.80 2.65
C GLY A 112 12.39 -5.33 1.27
N LEU A 113 13.29 -5.22 0.29
CA LEU A 113 12.94 -4.90 -1.10
C LEU A 113 12.08 -6.01 -1.73
N PHE A 114 12.42 -7.27 -1.49
CA PHE A 114 11.64 -8.41 -1.98
C PHE A 114 10.21 -8.39 -1.43
N ILE A 115 10.03 -8.20 -0.12
CA ILE A 115 8.71 -8.07 0.49
C ILE A 115 7.94 -6.90 -0.14
N THR A 116 8.59 -5.74 -0.27
CA THR A 116 7.96 -4.54 -0.86
C THR A 116 7.50 -4.80 -2.30
N VAL A 117 8.31 -5.46 -3.11
CA VAL A 117 7.95 -5.81 -4.50
C VAL A 117 6.78 -6.80 -4.52
N MET A 118 6.83 -7.84 -3.68
CA MET A 118 5.77 -8.86 -3.66
C MET A 118 4.43 -8.31 -3.18
N GLU A 119 4.43 -7.53 -2.09
CA GLU A 119 3.20 -6.98 -1.51
C GLU A 119 2.65 -5.81 -2.31
N PHE A 120 3.50 -4.83 -2.67
CA PHE A 120 3.05 -3.56 -3.20
C PHE A 120 2.94 -3.53 -4.73
N LEU A 121 3.87 -4.18 -5.46
CA LEU A 121 3.83 -4.20 -6.93
C LEU A 121 3.06 -5.40 -7.49
N PHE A 122 3.24 -6.57 -6.89
CA PHE A 122 2.60 -7.78 -7.40
C PHE A 122 1.32 -8.18 -6.65
N TYR A 123 0.97 -7.46 -5.57
CA TYR A 123 -0.20 -7.76 -4.73
C TYR A 123 -0.25 -9.23 -4.30
N LYS A 124 0.92 -9.82 -4.03
CA LYS A 124 1.02 -11.19 -3.53
C LYS A 124 0.84 -11.19 -2.02
N GLN A 125 -0.19 -11.79 -1.52
CA GLN A 125 -0.53 -11.88 -0.10
C GLN A 125 0.52 -12.67 0.71
N PHE A 126 1.79 -12.24 0.58
CA PHE A 126 2.98 -12.89 1.12
C PHE A 126 3.07 -12.73 2.63
N MET A 127 2.64 -11.57 3.13
CA MET A 127 2.65 -11.25 4.56
C MET A 127 1.37 -11.67 5.30
N ASP A 128 0.30 -12.04 4.60
CA ASP A 128 -0.99 -12.44 5.17
C ASP A 128 -0.90 -13.48 6.29
N PRO A 129 -0.02 -14.51 6.23
CA PRO A 129 0.11 -15.51 7.30
C PRO A 129 0.53 -14.93 8.66
N LEU A 130 1.16 -13.75 8.69
CA LEU A 130 1.61 -13.08 9.91
C LEU A 130 0.51 -12.23 10.56
N TYR A 131 -0.66 -12.08 9.91
CA TYR A 131 -1.73 -11.21 10.37
C TYR A 131 -3.02 -11.97 10.62
N LYS A 132 -3.84 -11.41 11.52
CA LYS A 132 -5.16 -11.97 11.82
C LYS A 132 -6.05 -11.86 10.59
N LYS A 133 -6.58 -13.01 10.14
CA LYS A 133 -7.60 -13.05 9.11
C LYS A 133 -8.98 -12.75 9.69
N ILE A 134 -9.74 -11.96 8.97
CA ILE A 134 -11.14 -11.63 9.28
C ILE A 134 -12.02 -11.99 8.08
N GLU A 135 -13.31 -12.14 8.33
CA GLU A 135 -14.31 -12.34 7.27
C GLU A 135 -14.68 -10.99 6.66
N ALA A 136 -14.69 -10.94 5.35
CA ALA A 136 -15.13 -9.81 4.55
C ALA A 136 -16.12 -10.29 3.49
N HIS A 137 -16.84 -9.37 2.86
CA HIS A 137 -17.92 -9.68 1.94
C HIS A 137 -17.78 -8.90 0.64
N ASN A 138 -18.03 -9.57 -0.47
CA ASN A 138 -18.34 -8.94 -1.75
C ASN A 138 -19.85 -8.92 -1.93
N LEU A 139 -20.39 -7.79 -2.38
CA LEU A 139 -21.78 -7.71 -2.81
C LEU A 139 -21.82 -7.86 -4.34
N MET A 140 -22.54 -8.87 -4.82
CA MET A 140 -22.73 -9.11 -6.24
C MET A 140 -24.16 -8.85 -6.62
N GLY A 141 -24.38 -8.18 -7.77
CA GLY A 141 -25.68 -8.02 -8.38
C GLY A 141 -25.65 -8.48 -9.84
N VAL A 142 -26.66 -9.20 -10.25
CA VAL A 142 -26.80 -9.72 -11.61
C VAL A 142 -28.00 -9.10 -12.27
N ARG A 143 -27.80 -8.58 -13.49
CA ARG A 143 -28.87 -8.15 -14.37
C ARG A 143 -28.89 -9.04 -15.60
N LYS A 144 -29.98 -9.76 -15.80
CA LYS A 144 -30.16 -10.71 -16.91
C LYS A 144 -30.43 -9.98 -18.22
N PRO A 145 -29.92 -10.45 -19.34
CA PRO A 145 -30.23 -9.88 -20.64
C PRO A 145 -31.69 -10.16 -21.02
N ARG A 146 -32.30 -9.27 -21.81
CA ARG A 146 -33.65 -9.47 -22.37
C ARG A 146 -33.68 -10.39 -23.59
N GLY A 147 -32.52 -10.79 -24.11
CA GLY A 147 -32.37 -11.64 -25.28
C GLY A 147 -31.10 -12.47 -25.22
N GLU A 148 -30.59 -12.88 -26.37
CA GLU A 148 -29.38 -13.71 -26.46
C GLU A 148 -28.15 -12.96 -25.88
N VAL A 149 -27.36 -13.70 -25.06
CA VAL A 149 -26.14 -13.16 -24.43
C VAL A 149 -25.02 -13.05 -25.45
N LYS A 150 -24.73 -11.86 -25.91
CA LYS A 150 -23.58 -11.57 -26.78
C LYS A 150 -22.31 -11.19 -26.03
N ARG A 151 -22.44 -10.56 -24.86
CA ARG A 151 -21.32 -10.10 -24.02
C ARG A 151 -21.72 -10.10 -22.55
N ARG A 152 -20.74 -10.33 -21.68
CA ARG A 152 -20.86 -10.09 -20.24
C ARG A 152 -20.00 -8.88 -19.88
N ILE A 153 -20.55 -7.94 -19.12
CA ILE A 153 -19.84 -6.77 -18.61
C ILE A 153 -19.88 -6.90 -17.09
N VAL A 154 -18.72 -6.74 -16.45
CA VAL A 154 -18.60 -6.65 -15.01
C VAL A 154 -18.18 -5.21 -14.69
N ILE A 155 -18.99 -4.55 -13.86
CA ILE A 155 -18.69 -3.24 -13.29
C ILE A 155 -18.39 -3.47 -11.82
N SER A 156 -17.29 -2.95 -11.32
CA SER A 156 -16.88 -3.13 -9.94
C SER A 156 -16.43 -1.82 -9.32
N GLY A 157 -16.72 -1.66 -8.03
CA GLY A 157 -16.24 -0.59 -7.18
C GLY A 157 -16.06 -1.14 -5.76
N HIS A 158 -15.18 -0.56 -4.95
CA HIS A 158 -15.06 -0.97 -3.57
C HIS A 158 -15.62 0.09 -2.61
N ILE A 159 -16.25 -0.36 -1.54
CA ILE A 159 -16.92 0.49 -0.56
C ILE A 159 -16.06 0.76 0.67
N ASP A 160 -15.09 -0.08 0.92
CA ASP A 160 -14.16 0.09 2.04
C ASP A 160 -13.31 1.35 1.88
N ALA A 161 -12.82 1.83 3.00
CA ALA A 161 -11.99 3.03 3.07
C ALA A 161 -10.59 2.67 3.55
N ALA A 162 -9.59 3.24 2.90
CA ALA A 162 -8.19 3.03 3.22
C ALA A 162 -7.79 3.74 4.51
N TYR A 163 -6.70 3.26 5.14
CA TYR A 163 -6.00 4.00 6.17
C TYR A 163 -5.44 5.32 5.64
N GLU A 164 -5.26 6.29 6.52
CA GLU A 164 -4.70 7.57 6.14
C GLU A 164 -3.24 7.42 5.69
N TRP A 165 -2.97 7.84 4.47
CA TRP A 165 -1.61 7.97 3.96
C TRP A 165 -1.09 9.37 4.27
N ARG A 166 -0.30 9.51 5.29
CA ARG A 166 0.12 10.81 5.82
C ARG A 166 0.79 11.72 4.80
N HIS A 167 1.50 11.16 3.83
CA HIS A 167 2.13 11.96 2.78
C HIS A 167 1.11 12.65 1.85
N LEU A 168 -0.10 12.08 1.68
CA LEU A 168 -1.18 12.70 0.91
C LEU A 168 -1.94 13.78 1.72
N TYR A 169 -1.97 13.64 3.03
CA TYR A 169 -2.64 14.58 3.93
C TYR A 169 -2.05 15.99 3.87
N TYR A 170 -0.74 16.11 3.67
CA TYR A 170 -0.06 17.40 3.68
C TYR A 170 -0.27 18.26 2.41
N GLY A 171 -1.13 17.86 1.47
CA GLY A 171 -1.63 18.65 0.34
C GLY A 171 -0.53 19.37 -0.46
N LYS A 172 -0.36 20.66 -0.24
CA LYS A 172 0.66 21.50 -0.92
C LYS A 172 2.12 21.02 -0.74
N LYS A 173 2.39 20.13 0.22
CA LYS A 173 3.70 19.53 0.51
C LYS A 173 3.92 18.18 -0.22
N VAL A 174 3.02 17.78 -1.09
CA VAL A 174 3.13 16.53 -1.88
C VAL A 174 4.49 16.36 -2.57
N PRO A 175 5.10 17.39 -3.21
CA PRO A 175 6.42 17.24 -3.82
C PRO A 175 7.51 16.85 -2.81
N LEU A 176 7.51 17.44 -1.62
CA LEU A 176 8.47 17.09 -0.57
C LEU A 176 8.29 15.65 -0.10
N MET A 177 7.05 15.20 0.08
CA MET A 177 6.75 13.83 0.46
C MET A 177 7.14 12.82 -0.63
N ALA A 178 6.94 13.17 -1.91
CA ALA A 178 7.40 12.35 -3.02
C ALA A 178 8.93 12.20 -3.02
N ILE A 179 9.68 13.27 -2.69
CA ILE A 179 11.14 13.22 -2.54
C ILE A 179 11.52 12.26 -1.41
N PHE A 180 10.88 12.35 -0.24
CA PHE A 180 11.16 11.45 0.89
C PHE A 180 10.84 9.99 0.55
N MET A 181 9.73 9.72 -0.12
CA MET A 181 9.38 8.36 -0.55
C MET A 181 10.36 7.81 -1.58
N SER A 182 10.74 8.63 -2.57
CA SER A 182 11.76 8.25 -3.56
C SER A 182 13.12 7.99 -2.89
N TRP A 183 13.48 8.79 -1.91
CA TRP A 183 14.69 8.57 -1.10
C TRP A 183 14.63 7.26 -0.35
N THR A 184 13.49 6.91 0.28
CA THR A 184 13.36 5.65 1.03
C THR A 184 13.59 4.44 0.14
N ILE A 185 12.88 4.37 -1.00
CA ILE A 185 12.99 3.25 -1.94
C ILE A 185 14.34 3.29 -2.67
N GLY A 186 14.70 4.44 -3.21
CA GLY A 186 15.98 4.64 -3.91
C GLY A 186 17.18 4.39 -3.01
N GLY A 187 17.12 4.87 -1.77
CA GLY A 187 18.16 4.62 -0.78
C GLY A 187 18.34 3.13 -0.45
N ALA A 188 17.25 2.38 -0.32
CA ALA A 188 17.32 0.93 -0.11
C ALA A 188 17.98 0.21 -1.30
N ILE A 189 17.62 0.58 -2.53
CA ILE A 189 18.26 0.03 -3.74
C ILE A 189 19.74 0.39 -3.77
N VAL A 190 20.10 1.63 -3.52
CA VAL A 190 21.50 2.09 -3.48
C VAL A 190 22.27 1.35 -2.37
N SER A 191 21.71 1.23 -1.16
CA SER A 191 22.33 0.45 -0.08
C SER A 191 22.59 -1.01 -0.47
N PHE A 192 21.63 -1.64 -1.13
CA PHE A 192 21.80 -3.00 -1.63
C PHE A 192 22.98 -3.09 -2.61
N ILE A 193 23.01 -2.22 -3.61
CA ILE A 193 24.09 -2.19 -4.63
C ILE A 193 25.46 -1.92 -3.98
N LEU A 194 25.55 -0.94 -3.08
CA LEU A 194 26.79 -0.59 -2.40
C LEU A 194 27.28 -1.74 -1.50
N SER A 195 26.38 -2.44 -0.81
CA SER A 195 26.72 -3.62 -0.03
C SER A 195 27.28 -4.73 -0.91
N VAL A 196 26.66 -4.98 -2.07
CA VAL A 196 27.16 -5.99 -3.02
C VAL A 196 28.56 -5.62 -3.52
N ILE A 197 28.79 -4.34 -3.90
CA ILE A 197 30.12 -3.88 -4.34
C ILE A 197 31.15 -4.03 -3.22
N ALA A 198 30.82 -3.63 -1.99
CA ALA A 198 31.71 -3.77 -0.85
C ALA A 198 32.04 -5.24 -0.52
N ILE A 199 31.08 -6.16 -0.64
CA ILE A 199 31.30 -7.58 -0.48
C ILE A 199 32.25 -8.09 -1.57
N VAL A 200 32.01 -7.76 -2.84
CA VAL A 200 32.87 -8.17 -3.94
C VAL A 200 34.30 -7.65 -3.79
N ALA A 201 34.45 -6.39 -3.35
CA ALA A 201 35.76 -5.78 -3.12
C ALA A 201 36.61 -6.49 -2.04
N ASN A 202 35.98 -7.28 -1.16
CA ASN A 202 36.75 -8.13 -0.22
C ASN A 202 37.39 -9.36 -0.88
N PHE A 203 36.98 -9.72 -2.09
CA PHE A 203 37.44 -10.92 -2.77
C PHE A 203 38.20 -10.61 -4.08
N VAL A 204 38.00 -9.40 -4.61
CA VAL A 204 38.58 -8.92 -5.87
C VAL A 204 39.30 -7.62 -5.60
N ASP A 205 40.56 -7.53 -5.98
CA ASP A 205 41.30 -6.26 -5.87
C ASP A 205 40.71 -5.21 -6.82
N MET A 206 40.08 -4.20 -6.22
CA MET A 206 39.49 -3.06 -6.92
C MET A 206 40.27 -1.75 -6.63
N GLY A 207 41.49 -1.89 -6.11
CA GLY A 207 42.35 -0.77 -5.75
C GLY A 207 41.70 0.17 -4.70
N THR A 208 42.05 1.44 -4.77
CA THR A 208 41.54 2.47 -3.82
C THR A 208 40.00 2.59 -3.78
N PHE A 209 39.34 2.27 -4.88
CA PHE A 209 37.87 2.22 -4.91
C PHE A 209 37.33 1.10 -4.04
N GLY A 210 37.94 -0.09 -4.10
CA GLY A 210 37.58 -1.23 -3.26
C GLY A 210 37.75 -0.89 -1.76
N ASP A 211 38.92 -0.34 -1.41
CA ASP A 211 39.19 0.10 -0.03
C ASP A 211 38.17 1.13 0.47
N PHE A 212 37.79 2.08 -0.38
CA PHE A 212 36.75 3.06 -0.05
C PHE A 212 35.41 2.38 0.19
N MET A 213 35.01 1.45 -0.68
CA MET A 213 33.72 0.73 -0.55
C MET A 213 33.67 -0.12 0.71
N ILE A 214 34.75 -0.83 1.05
CA ILE A 214 34.82 -1.64 2.27
C ILE A 214 34.69 -0.80 3.53
N ASN A 215 35.40 0.33 3.59
CA ASN A 215 35.55 1.10 4.83
C ASN A 215 34.49 2.20 5.02
N TYR A 216 33.92 2.75 3.94
CA TYR A 216 33.08 3.95 4.02
C TYR A 216 31.67 3.80 3.44
N SER A 217 31.34 2.70 2.74
CA SER A 217 30.01 2.55 2.16
C SER A 217 28.87 2.57 3.19
N TYR A 218 29.14 2.19 4.44
CA TYR A 218 28.14 2.21 5.50
C TYR A 218 27.62 3.63 5.83
N ILE A 219 28.35 4.70 5.47
CA ILE A 219 27.86 6.07 5.59
C ILE A 219 26.61 6.26 4.75
N PHE A 220 26.56 5.69 3.54
CA PHE A 220 25.38 5.72 2.69
C PHE A 220 24.23 4.88 3.26
N HIS A 221 24.54 3.80 4.00
CA HIS A 221 23.50 3.04 4.69
C HIS A 221 22.82 3.86 5.79
N PHE A 222 23.54 4.76 6.50
CA PHE A 222 22.93 5.70 7.43
C PHE A 222 21.94 6.63 6.75
N VAL A 223 22.27 7.13 5.56
CA VAL A 223 21.35 7.94 4.76
C VAL A 223 20.08 7.16 4.43
N THR A 224 20.21 5.88 4.12
CA THR A 224 19.06 4.96 3.92
C THR A 224 18.27 4.76 5.22
N ALA A 225 18.94 4.57 6.35
CA ALA A 225 18.29 4.41 7.64
C ALA A 225 17.39 5.61 8.00
N LEU A 226 17.82 6.84 7.70
CA LEU A 226 16.99 8.03 7.85
C LEU A 226 15.73 7.97 6.94
N GLY A 227 15.86 7.44 5.72
CA GLY A 227 14.73 7.20 4.84
C GLY A 227 13.72 6.20 5.42
N MET A 228 14.16 5.19 6.18
CA MET A 228 13.26 4.22 6.81
C MET A 228 12.32 4.85 7.83
N VAL A 229 12.71 5.96 8.48
CA VAL A 229 11.82 6.71 9.37
C VAL A 229 10.61 7.25 8.60
N THR A 230 10.80 7.72 7.38
CA THR A 230 9.70 8.22 6.54
C THR A 230 8.77 7.09 6.11
N LEU A 231 9.30 5.91 5.81
CA LEU A 231 8.51 4.72 5.49
C LEU A 231 7.69 4.24 6.71
N PHE A 232 8.29 4.27 7.90
CA PHE A 232 7.58 3.94 9.13
C PHE A 232 6.37 4.86 9.37
N MET A 233 6.50 6.14 9.02
CA MET A 233 5.46 7.16 9.18
C MET A 233 4.49 7.22 8.00
N PHE A 234 4.64 6.37 6.99
CA PHE A 234 3.89 6.42 5.74
C PHE A 234 2.38 6.28 5.94
N VAL A 235 1.95 5.33 6.76
CA VAL A 235 0.54 5.03 7.01
C VAL A 235 0.20 5.21 8.49
N ASP A 236 -0.90 5.89 8.76
CA ASP A 236 -1.52 5.93 10.09
C ASP A 236 -2.61 4.86 10.20
N PHE A 237 -2.32 3.78 10.93
CA PHE A 237 -3.28 2.69 11.16
C PHE A 237 -4.35 3.00 12.21
N ASN A 238 -4.29 4.16 12.85
CA ASN A 238 -5.32 4.59 13.80
C ASN A 238 -6.39 5.46 13.14
N THR A 239 -6.13 5.94 11.93
CA THR A 239 -7.03 6.82 11.21
C THR A 239 -7.43 6.19 9.88
N ILE A 240 -8.73 5.98 9.70
CA ILE A 240 -9.33 5.52 8.44
C ILE A 240 -9.89 6.74 7.72
N SER A 241 -9.56 6.88 6.44
CA SER A 241 -10.06 7.97 5.61
C SER A 241 -11.58 7.90 5.45
N PRO A 242 -12.28 9.01 5.14
CA PRO A 242 -13.71 8.95 4.82
C PRO A 242 -14.04 8.10 3.60
N GLY A 243 -13.07 7.82 2.72
CA GLY A 243 -13.24 7.00 1.52
C GLY A 243 -14.22 7.61 0.50
N ALA A 244 -14.32 8.95 0.43
CA ALA A 244 -15.21 9.61 -0.51
C ALA A 244 -14.76 9.40 -1.95
N ASN A 245 -13.51 9.74 -2.23
CA ASN A 245 -12.92 9.64 -3.56
C ASN A 245 -12.34 8.24 -3.83
N ASP A 246 -11.80 7.60 -2.80
CA ASP A 246 -11.28 6.24 -2.84
C ASP A 246 -12.07 5.35 -1.83
N ASN A 247 -13.17 4.68 -2.25
CA ASN A 247 -13.62 4.61 -3.65
C ASN A 247 -15.17 4.72 -3.75
N LEU A 248 -15.84 5.48 -2.89
CA LEU A 248 -17.29 5.66 -3.02
C LEU A 248 -17.69 6.30 -4.36
N THR A 249 -16.83 7.14 -4.94
CA THR A 249 -17.05 7.68 -6.30
C THR A 249 -17.15 6.55 -7.32
N GLY A 250 -16.26 5.56 -7.28
CA GLY A 250 -16.33 4.41 -8.18
C GLY A 250 -17.48 3.44 -7.87
N THR A 251 -18.03 3.51 -6.65
CA THR A 251 -19.18 2.67 -6.26
C THR A 251 -20.51 3.25 -6.73
N TYR A 252 -20.65 4.59 -6.76
CA TYR A 252 -21.89 5.31 -7.09
C TYR A 252 -21.87 5.98 -8.47
N ALA A 253 -20.77 5.92 -9.21
CA ALA A 253 -20.69 6.41 -10.58
C ALA A 253 -21.19 5.38 -11.59
#